data_b064fd864d48af6301e207fb5ce87c82
#
_entry.id   b064fd864d48af6301e207fb5ce87c82
#
_cell.length_a   1.000
_cell.length_b   1.000
_cell.length_c   1.000
_cell.angle_alpha   90.00
_cell.angle_beta   90.00
_cell.angle_gamma   90.00
#
_symmetry.space_group_name_H-M   'P 1'
#
loop_
_entity.id
_entity.type
_entity.pdbx_description
1 polymer ?
#
loop_
_entity_poly.entity_id
_entity_poly.type
_entity_poly.pdbx_seq_one_letter_code
_entity_poly.pdbx_strand_id
1 'polypeptide(L)'
;MGFSHYESGHIPVAHDRAPDPYAGFCPFHGDCLEGLAAGPAIERRWGQSLSQLADPAGKIELIAGYLSQLAVSLVLLHMPDRLVFGGGVMKTPGLIPALRKATEARLAGYIRAPQLDPGLASYIVPPGLGDEAGITGAIALGRKVLV
;
A
#
# COMPACT_ATOMS: atom_id res chain seq x y z
N MET A 1 21.78 -15.33 10.25
CA MET A 1 20.34 -15.49 9.93
C MET A 1 19.80 -14.13 9.54
N GLY A 2 19.18 -14.03 8.38
CA GLY A 2 18.45 -12.81 7.97
C GLY A 2 17.05 -12.79 8.59
N PHE A 3 16.40 -11.63 8.55
CA PHE A 3 14.98 -11.54 8.88
C PHE A 3 14.15 -12.33 7.88
N SER A 4 13.07 -12.96 8.34
CA SER A 4 12.21 -13.81 7.51
C SER A 4 11.28 -13.02 6.58
N HIS A 5 11.08 -11.72 6.83
CA HIS A 5 10.20 -10.82 6.08
C HIS A 5 10.63 -9.36 6.23
N TYR A 6 10.14 -8.51 5.32
CA TYR A 6 10.37 -7.07 5.37
C TYR A 6 9.20 -6.37 6.06
N GLU A 7 9.52 -5.39 6.92
CA GLU A 7 8.54 -4.57 7.63
C GLU A 7 8.35 -3.21 6.94
N SER A 8 7.97 -3.24 5.67
CA SER A 8 7.82 -2.02 4.86
C SER A 8 6.72 -1.07 5.35
N GLY A 9 5.82 -1.52 6.23
CA GLY A 9 4.82 -0.67 6.86
C GLY A 9 5.41 0.42 7.76
N HIS A 10 6.59 0.18 8.33
CA HIS A 10 7.23 1.12 9.25
C HIS A 10 8.21 2.11 8.57
N ILE A 11 8.25 2.15 7.24
CA ILE A 11 9.07 3.15 6.56
C ILE A 11 8.56 4.57 6.83
N PRO A 12 9.45 5.57 6.95
CA PRO A 12 9.04 6.96 6.98
C PRO A 12 8.48 7.36 5.60
N VAL A 13 7.45 8.17 5.61
CA VAL A 13 6.84 8.75 4.40
C VAL A 13 6.77 10.26 4.54
N ALA A 14 6.84 10.96 3.42
CA ALA A 14 6.61 12.39 3.42
C ALA A 14 5.15 12.67 3.84
N HIS A 15 5.00 13.42 4.91
CA HIS A 15 3.74 13.76 5.53
C HIS A 15 3.65 15.28 5.69
N ASP A 16 2.83 15.92 4.85
CA ASP A 16 2.55 17.34 4.99
C ASP A 16 1.42 17.54 6.01
N ARG A 17 1.78 18.09 7.16
CA ARG A 17 0.85 18.31 8.28
C ARG A 17 -0.08 19.51 8.09
N ALA A 18 0.15 20.35 7.10
CA ALA A 18 -0.74 21.46 6.81
C ALA A 18 -2.09 21.01 6.23
N PRO A 19 -2.14 20.19 5.15
CA PRO A 19 -3.39 19.61 4.68
C PRO A 19 -3.83 18.39 5.49
N ASP A 20 -2.91 17.71 6.19
CA ASP A 20 -3.18 16.51 6.98
C ASP A 20 -2.58 16.61 8.40
N PRO A 21 -3.30 17.19 9.37
CA PRO A 21 -2.80 17.36 10.72
C PRO A 21 -2.78 16.09 11.57
N TYR A 22 -3.16 14.93 11.02
CA TYR A 22 -3.21 13.67 11.75
C TYR A 22 -1.82 13.24 12.23
N ALA A 23 -1.66 13.00 13.53
CA ALA A 23 -0.36 12.68 14.12
C ALA A 23 0.17 11.27 13.80
N GLY A 24 -0.70 10.41 13.22
CA GLY A 24 -0.40 8.99 13.02
C GLY A 24 -0.78 8.12 14.22
N PHE A 25 -0.85 6.80 14.01
CA PHE A 25 -1.27 5.82 15.02
C PHE A 25 -0.27 4.66 15.19
N CYS A 26 0.97 4.83 14.79
CA CYS A 26 2.00 3.83 15.08
C CYS A 26 2.58 4.07 16.48
N PRO A 27 2.62 3.04 17.37
CA PRO A 27 3.13 3.20 18.73
C PRO A 27 4.64 3.46 18.77
N PHE A 28 5.37 3.16 17.70
CA PHE A 28 6.83 3.33 17.61
C PHE A 28 7.23 4.63 16.89
N HIS A 29 6.59 4.94 15.76
CA HIS A 29 7.04 5.98 14.83
C HIS A 29 5.98 7.09 14.61
N GLY A 30 4.77 6.97 15.20
CA GLY A 30 3.69 7.93 14.98
C GLY A 30 3.17 7.86 13.53
N ASP A 31 3.78 8.65 12.66
CA ASP A 31 3.35 8.89 11.28
C ASP A 31 4.17 8.17 10.19
N CYS A 32 4.71 6.99 10.50
CA CYS A 32 5.19 6.08 9.44
C CYS A 32 4.03 5.61 8.54
N LEU A 33 4.32 4.91 7.45
CA LEU A 33 3.30 4.46 6.51
C LEU A 33 2.16 3.69 7.20
N GLU A 34 2.47 2.77 8.12
CA GLU A 34 1.47 2.03 8.89
C GLU A 34 0.64 2.97 9.76
N GLY A 35 1.28 3.91 10.44
CA GLY A 35 0.62 4.89 11.29
C GLY A 35 -0.33 5.83 10.56
N LEU A 36 -0.20 5.96 9.24
CA LEU A 36 -1.04 6.84 8.41
C LEU A 36 -2.04 6.07 7.54
N ALA A 37 -1.70 4.87 7.05
CA ALA A 37 -2.44 4.19 6.00
C ALA A 37 -2.96 2.79 6.36
N ALA A 38 -2.59 2.22 7.50
CA ALA A 38 -3.13 0.94 7.94
C ALA A 38 -4.58 1.05 8.44
N GLY A 39 -5.33 -0.06 8.41
CA GLY A 39 -6.73 -0.11 8.86
C GLY A 39 -6.96 0.53 10.22
N PRO A 40 -6.24 0.14 11.28
CA PRO A 40 -6.37 0.75 12.61
C PRO A 40 -6.12 2.26 12.63
N ALA A 41 -5.17 2.75 11.85
CA ALA A 41 -4.88 4.18 11.74
C ALA A 41 -6.03 4.95 11.06
N ILE A 42 -6.59 4.36 10.01
CA ILE A 42 -7.76 4.89 9.27
C ILE A 42 -8.98 4.96 10.19
N GLU A 43 -9.28 3.86 10.90
CA GLU A 43 -10.41 3.80 11.83
C GLU A 43 -10.23 4.77 13.00
N ARG A 44 -9.03 4.87 13.55
CA ARG A 44 -8.73 5.84 14.61
C ARG A 44 -8.93 7.28 14.15
N ARG A 45 -8.59 7.57 12.89
CA ARG A 45 -8.67 8.90 12.30
C ARG A 45 -10.08 9.32 11.94
N TRP A 46 -10.88 8.41 11.36
CA TRP A 46 -12.20 8.74 10.79
C TRP A 46 -13.37 7.99 11.43
N GLY A 47 -13.11 7.16 12.45
CA GLY A 47 -14.14 6.39 13.16
C GLY A 47 -14.69 5.19 12.41
N GLN A 48 -14.27 4.98 11.15
CA GLN A 48 -14.77 3.91 10.28
C GLN A 48 -13.65 3.46 9.32
N SER A 49 -13.81 2.26 8.74
CA SER A 49 -12.94 1.83 7.64
C SER A 49 -13.12 2.72 6.42
N LEU A 50 -12.08 2.82 5.60
CA LEU A 50 -12.09 3.68 4.40
C LEU A 50 -13.25 3.37 3.44
N SER A 51 -13.63 2.08 3.33
CA SER A 51 -14.73 1.62 2.48
C SER A 51 -16.13 1.96 3.00
N GLN A 52 -16.25 2.31 4.28
CA GLN A 52 -17.53 2.64 4.93
C GLN A 52 -17.80 4.14 5.04
N LEU A 53 -16.83 4.97 4.67
CA LEU A 53 -16.99 6.42 4.71
C LEU A 53 -18.02 6.90 3.69
N ALA A 54 -18.89 7.83 4.11
CA ALA A 54 -19.94 8.39 3.25
C ALA A 54 -19.37 9.22 2.08
N ASP A 55 -18.25 9.91 2.30
CA ASP A 55 -17.49 10.64 1.27
C ASP A 55 -16.01 10.24 1.34
N PRO A 56 -15.62 9.18 0.64
CA PRO A 56 -14.26 8.67 0.72
C PRO A 56 -13.28 9.30 -0.27
N ALA A 57 -13.72 10.07 -1.29
CA ALA A 57 -12.89 10.45 -2.44
C ALA A 57 -11.57 11.11 -2.05
N GLY A 58 -11.58 12.23 -1.35
CA GLY A 58 -10.35 12.91 -0.92
C GLY A 58 -9.52 12.07 0.06
N LYS A 59 -10.17 11.20 0.84
CA LYS A 59 -9.51 10.29 1.79
C LYS A 59 -8.83 9.13 1.06
N ILE A 60 -9.44 8.62 -0.01
CA ILE A 60 -8.84 7.62 -0.90
C ILE A 60 -7.59 8.19 -1.56
N GLU A 61 -7.63 9.41 -2.07
CA GLU A 61 -6.49 10.08 -2.69
C GLU A 61 -5.35 10.28 -1.68
N LEU A 62 -5.68 10.66 -0.45
CA LEU A 62 -4.71 10.83 0.62
C LEU A 62 -3.99 9.52 0.97
N ILE A 63 -4.75 8.45 1.21
CA ILE A 63 -4.19 7.12 1.51
C ILE A 63 -3.39 6.58 0.32
N ALA A 64 -3.89 6.74 -0.90
CA ALA A 64 -3.16 6.38 -2.12
C ALA A 64 -1.84 7.16 -2.24
N GLY A 65 -1.83 8.43 -1.85
CA GLY A 65 -0.65 9.28 -1.79
C GLY A 65 0.43 8.72 -0.84
N TYR A 66 0.06 8.22 0.33
CA TYR A 66 1.01 7.58 1.25
C TYR A 66 1.50 6.23 0.71
N LEU A 67 0.60 5.36 0.26
CA LEU A 67 0.93 4.05 -0.31
C LEU A 67 1.81 4.17 -1.56
N SER A 68 1.62 5.21 -2.36
CA SER A 68 2.43 5.43 -3.57
C SER A 68 3.91 5.69 -3.28
N GLN A 69 4.24 6.22 -2.10
CA GLN A 69 5.64 6.42 -1.69
C GLN A 69 6.34 5.08 -1.49
N LEU A 70 5.66 4.10 -0.87
CA LEU A 70 6.17 2.73 -0.79
C LEU A 70 6.29 2.11 -2.19
N ALA A 71 5.24 2.24 -3.03
CA ALA A 71 5.26 1.69 -4.37
C ALA A 71 6.45 2.20 -5.20
N VAL A 72 6.70 3.52 -5.17
CA VAL A 72 7.86 4.14 -5.84
C VAL A 72 9.17 3.63 -5.27
N SER A 73 9.28 3.50 -3.94
CA SER A 73 10.49 2.97 -3.31
C SER A 73 10.77 1.53 -3.77
N LEU A 74 9.75 0.68 -3.83
CA LEU A 74 9.90 -0.69 -4.32
C LEU A 74 10.29 -0.74 -5.80
N VAL A 75 9.74 0.12 -6.63
CA VAL A 75 10.14 0.24 -8.04
C VAL A 75 11.60 0.64 -8.15
N LEU A 76 12.02 1.71 -7.45
CA LEU A 76 13.37 2.26 -7.57
C LEU A 76 14.45 1.34 -7.00
N LEU A 77 14.14 0.56 -5.95
CA LEU A 77 15.10 -0.29 -5.26
C LEU A 77 15.17 -1.71 -5.84
N HIS A 78 14.04 -2.23 -6.31
CA HIS A 78 13.91 -3.66 -6.64
C HIS A 78 13.44 -3.93 -8.06
N MET A 79 12.76 -2.98 -8.71
CA MET A 79 12.15 -3.14 -10.02
C MET A 79 11.48 -4.52 -10.20
N PRO A 80 10.54 -4.89 -9.33
CA PRO A 80 9.88 -6.19 -9.41
C PRO A 80 8.99 -6.29 -10.65
N ASP A 81 8.65 -7.51 -11.08
CA ASP A 81 7.74 -7.72 -12.21
C ASP A 81 6.32 -7.20 -11.92
N ARG A 82 5.90 -7.23 -10.67
CA ARG A 82 4.59 -6.72 -10.21
C ARG A 82 4.64 -6.31 -8.75
N LEU A 83 3.80 -5.35 -8.39
CA LEU A 83 3.47 -4.99 -7.03
C LEU A 83 2.05 -5.49 -6.71
N VAL A 84 1.93 -6.40 -5.75
CA VAL A 84 0.64 -6.91 -5.29
C VAL A 84 0.25 -6.19 -4.01
N PHE A 85 -0.80 -5.38 -4.08
CA PHE A 85 -1.36 -4.69 -2.92
C PHE A 85 -2.64 -5.36 -2.47
N GLY A 86 -2.63 -5.89 -1.25
CA GLY A 86 -3.76 -6.63 -0.65
C GLY A 86 -4.07 -6.18 0.77
N GLY A 87 -4.97 -6.92 1.40
CA GLY A 87 -5.45 -6.64 2.76
C GLY A 87 -6.73 -5.81 2.80
N GLY A 88 -7.25 -5.59 4.00
CA GLY A 88 -8.57 -4.99 4.22
C GLY A 88 -8.73 -3.60 3.62
N VAL A 89 -7.73 -2.73 3.78
CA VAL A 89 -7.76 -1.36 3.25
C VAL A 89 -7.86 -1.34 1.72
N MET A 90 -7.16 -2.26 1.05
CA MET A 90 -7.12 -2.33 -0.41
C MET A 90 -8.44 -2.81 -1.05
N LYS A 91 -9.39 -3.31 -0.25
CA LYS A 91 -10.76 -3.63 -0.70
C LYS A 91 -11.61 -2.39 -0.93
N THR A 92 -11.14 -1.21 -0.53
CA THR A 92 -11.87 0.05 -0.76
C THR A 92 -12.00 0.32 -2.26
N PRO A 93 -13.22 0.44 -2.79
CA PRO A 93 -13.42 0.76 -4.20
C PRO A 93 -12.70 2.07 -4.58
N GLY A 94 -11.98 2.06 -5.69
CA GLY A 94 -11.23 3.22 -6.18
C GLY A 94 -9.81 3.38 -5.62
N LEU A 95 -9.42 2.68 -4.55
CA LEU A 95 -8.09 2.86 -3.95
C LEU A 95 -6.96 2.36 -4.87
N ILE A 96 -7.09 1.20 -5.51
CA ILE A 96 -6.06 0.70 -6.44
C ILE A 96 -5.89 1.63 -7.66
N PRO A 97 -6.95 2.10 -8.34
CA PRO A 97 -6.80 3.13 -9.37
C PRO A 97 -6.14 4.42 -8.90
N ALA A 98 -6.50 4.91 -7.70
CA ALA A 98 -5.87 6.09 -7.12
C ALA A 98 -4.39 5.86 -6.80
N LEU A 99 -4.04 4.69 -6.26
CA LEU A 99 -2.66 4.29 -6.00
C LEU A 99 -1.83 4.25 -7.29
N ARG A 100 -2.35 3.67 -8.36
CA ARG A 100 -1.68 3.64 -9.68
C ARG A 100 -1.40 5.06 -10.17
N LYS A 101 -2.42 5.92 -10.18
CA LYS A 101 -2.31 7.33 -10.59
C LYS A 101 -1.27 8.08 -9.75
N ALA A 102 -1.30 7.93 -8.43
CA ALA A 102 -0.35 8.58 -7.53
C ALA A 102 1.09 8.06 -7.73
N THR A 103 1.26 6.76 -7.98
CA THR A 103 2.56 6.14 -8.24
C THR A 103 3.13 6.62 -9.59
N GLU A 104 2.33 6.62 -10.65
CA GLU A 104 2.72 7.10 -11.98
C GLU A 104 3.17 8.56 -11.93
N ALA A 105 2.38 9.41 -11.25
CA ALA A 105 2.73 10.83 -11.06
C ALA A 105 4.07 11.01 -10.32
N ARG A 106 4.34 10.20 -9.30
CA ARG A 106 5.61 10.25 -8.54
C ARG A 106 6.81 9.71 -9.31
N LEU A 107 6.61 8.68 -10.14
CA LEU A 107 7.66 8.18 -11.03
C LEU A 107 8.03 9.21 -12.12
N ALA A 108 7.12 10.10 -12.47
CA ALA A 108 7.32 11.24 -13.36
C ALA A 108 8.00 10.86 -14.71
N GLY A 109 7.80 9.62 -15.17
CA GLY A 109 8.42 9.11 -16.39
C GLY A 109 9.95 8.88 -16.31
N TYR A 110 10.53 8.92 -15.11
CA TYR A 110 11.96 8.69 -14.91
C TYR A 110 12.39 7.29 -15.35
N ILE A 111 11.60 6.27 -14.98
CA ILE A 111 11.83 4.89 -15.43
C ILE A 111 10.92 4.58 -16.60
N ARG A 112 11.51 4.05 -17.68
CA ARG A 112 10.79 3.53 -18.84
C ARG A 112 11.13 2.05 -18.99
N ALA A 113 10.18 1.20 -18.65
CA ALA A 113 10.32 -0.24 -18.77
C ALA A 113 9.01 -0.85 -19.26
N PRO A 114 9.05 -1.96 -20.02
CA PRO A 114 7.84 -2.61 -20.53
C PRO A 114 6.83 -3.02 -19.46
N GLN A 115 7.33 -3.29 -18.23
CA GLN A 115 6.50 -3.65 -17.09
C GLN A 115 5.66 -2.47 -16.58
N LEU A 116 6.17 -1.25 -16.75
CA LEU A 116 5.50 -0.01 -16.35
C LEU A 116 4.64 0.52 -17.51
N ASP A 117 3.66 -0.26 -17.91
CA ASP A 117 2.68 0.13 -18.92
C ASP A 117 1.91 1.39 -18.49
N PRO A 118 1.33 2.14 -19.44
CA PRO A 118 0.57 3.33 -19.12
C PRO A 118 -0.53 3.05 -18.09
N GLY A 119 -0.56 3.84 -17.03
CA GLY A 119 -1.52 3.70 -15.93
C GLY A 119 -1.22 2.56 -14.95
N LEU A 120 -0.10 1.84 -15.10
CA LEU A 120 0.36 0.75 -14.21
C LEU A 120 -0.69 -0.34 -13.95
N ALA A 121 -1.59 -0.60 -14.91
CA ALA A 121 -2.75 -1.46 -14.73
C ALA A 121 -2.37 -2.93 -14.55
N SER A 122 -1.32 -3.39 -15.24
CA SER A 122 -0.77 -4.73 -15.13
C SER A 122 0.34 -4.84 -14.07
N TYR A 123 0.85 -3.71 -13.59
CA TYR A 123 1.98 -3.65 -12.66
C TYR A 123 1.56 -3.59 -11.18
N ILE A 124 0.62 -2.70 -10.83
CA ILE A 124 0.04 -2.64 -9.48
C ILE A 124 -1.30 -3.34 -9.50
N VAL A 125 -1.36 -4.52 -8.88
CA VAL A 125 -2.51 -5.42 -8.98
C VAL A 125 -3.02 -5.86 -7.60
N PRO A 126 -4.32 -6.20 -7.47
CA PRO A 126 -4.82 -6.88 -6.28
C PRO A 126 -4.34 -8.34 -6.25
N PRO A 127 -4.43 -9.02 -5.09
CA PRO A 127 -4.17 -10.45 -5.01
C PRO A 127 -5.08 -11.26 -5.92
N GLY A 128 -4.51 -12.15 -6.74
CA GLY A 128 -5.29 -13.00 -7.67
C GLY A 128 -6.23 -14.00 -6.98
N LEU A 129 -5.96 -14.36 -5.73
CA LEU A 129 -6.79 -15.24 -4.90
C LEU A 129 -7.74 -14.46 -3.97
N GLY A 130 -7.84 -13.14 -4.12
CA GLY A 130 -8.71 -12.32 -3.30
C GLY A 130 -8.46 -12.53 -1.81
N ASP A 131 -9.52 -12.82 -1.06
CA ASP A 131 -9.48 -13.00 0.41
C ASP A 131 -8.73 -14.25 0.86
N GLU A 132 -8.61 -15.23 0.00
CA GLU A 132 -7.91 -16.49 0.29
C GLU A 132 -6.40 -16.39 0.10
N ALA A 133 -5.88 -15.28 -0.41
CA ALA A 133 -4.45 -15.12 -0.70
C ALA A 133 -3.58 -15.37 0.54
N GLY A 134 -3.97 -14.84 1.70
CA GLY A 134 -3.22 -14.99 2.95
C GLY A 134 -3.13 -16.43 3.42
N ILE A 135 -4.29 -17.09 3.54
CA ILE A 135 -4.33 -18.49 4.04
C ILE A 135 -3.70 -19.46 3.05
N THR A 136 -3.92 -19.28 1.76
CA THR A 136 -3.31 -20.10 0.71
C THR A 136 -1.79 -19.94 0.70
N GLY A 137 -1.29 -18.71 0.88
CA GLY A 137 0.13 -18.42 1.00
C GLY A 137 0.77 -19.09 2.23
N ALA A 138 0.10 -19.02 3.38
CA ALA A 138 0.55 -19.69 4.60
C ALA A 138 0.63 -21.21 4.43
N ILE A 139 -0.37 -21.83 3.81
CA ILE A 139 -0.37 -23.27 3.52
C ILE A 139 0.77 -23.64 2.54
N ALA A 140 0.98 -22.81 1.51
CA ALA A 140 2.06 -23.05 0.55
C ALA A 140 3.44 -22.96 1.19
N LEU A 141 3.66 -22.02 2.10
CA LEU A 141 4.90 -21.93 2.89
C LEU A 141 5.07 -23.12 3.83
N GLY A 142 4.03 -23.53 4.55
CA GLY A 142 4.06 -24.70 5.42
C GLY A 142 4.45 -25.98 4.69
N ARG A 143 3.93 -26.19 3.46
CA ARG A 143 4.30 -27.33 2.63
C ARG A 143 5.78 -27.36 2.24
N LYS A 144 6.41 -26.20 2.04
CA LYS A 144 7.86 -26.11 1.71
C LYS A 144 8.77 -26.47 2.89
N VAL A 145 8.28 -26.34 4.11
CA VAL A 145 9.06 -26.67 5.33
C VAL A 145 8.98 -28.16 5.67
N LEU A 146 7.94 -28.85 5.19
CA LEU A 146 7.69 -30.28 5.45
C LEU A 146 8.37 -31.22 4.41
N VAL A 147 9.07 -30.68 3.44
CA VAL A 147 9.87 -31.38 2.43
C VAL A 147 11.34 -31.12 2.67
#